data_9477c0f1f0a375f5f2d200053a275111
#
_entry.id   9477c0f1f0a375f5f2d200053a275111
#
_cell.length_a   1.000
_cell.length_b   1.000
_cell.length_c   1.000
_cell.angle_alpha   90.00
_cell.angle_beta   90.00
_cell.angle_gamma   90.00
#
_symmetry.space_group_name_H-M   'P 1'
#
loop_
_entity.id
_entity.type
_entity.pdbx_description
1 polymer ?
#
loop_
_entity_poly.entity_id
_entity_poly.type
_entity_poly.pdbx_seq_one_letter_code
_entity_poly.pdbx_strand_id
1 'polypeptide(L)'
;MNYLSKVTLKPSLNAKHLFVKEQINPEPRSLASNDAPKTDNPYRVHQALWQLFDLPAGSDRPFLYREYEQGGQTFYYVLSTLKPKLDHPFFTVQAKAFNPSFFVGQRLAFELRANPVSSLKNAQGKSSRHDVLMLAKKSMMSQGFDDAYSIDQAMFDAGVDWITSPERMQEWGVIIHPNLELSAYTQHRLRRTKQDLEQQEQAQDSMNNKPIKTKNKLIQFSSLDYAGALEIQDVDLFHNQMIKGFGKQKAFGCGLMLVRPLRQNNS
;
A
#
# COMPACT_ATOMS: atom_id res chain seq x y z
N MET A 1 -15.94 -14.84 -5.94
CA MET A 1 -15.00 -15.74 -5.24
C MET A 1 -13.65 -15.04 -5.22
N ASN A 2 -13.01 -14.89 -4.05
CA ASN A 2 -11.72 -14.20 -3.95
C ASN A 2 -10.58 -15.22 -3.83
N TYR A 3 -9.35 -14.77 -4.10
CA TYR A 3 -8.15 -15.60 -4.07
C TYR A 3 -7.06 -14.91 -3.27
N LEU A 4 -6.39 -15.65 -2.38
CA LEU A 4 -5.16 -15.23 -1.72
C LEU A 4 -4.00 -16.00 -2.33
N SER A 5 -3.01 -15.28 -2.83
CA SER A 5 -1.88 -15.86 -3.53
C SER A 5 -0.55 -15.44 -2.90
N LYS A 6 0.40 -16.36 -2.86
CA LYS A 6 1.82 -16.06 -2.64
C LYS A 6 2.50 -16.05 -4.02
N VAL A 7 3.07 -14.92 -4.38
CA VAL A 7 3.73 -14.67 -5.66
C VAL A 7 5.20 -14.41 -5.40
N THR A 8 6.07 -15.24 -5.97
CA THR A 8 7.52 -15.14 -5.80
C THR A 8 8.17 -14.97 -7.17
N LEU A 9 9.15 -14.08 -7.27
CA LEU A 9 9.91 -13.90 -8.50
C LEU A 9 10.80 -15.13 -8.77
N LYS A 10 10.72 -15.70 -9.97
CA LYS A 10 11.60 -16.82 -10.37
C LYS A 10 13.06 -16.35 -10.43
N PRO A 11 14.03 -17.16 -10.02
CA PRO A 11 15.45 -16.76 -10.01
C PRO A 11 16.09 -16.72 -11.39
N SER A 12 15.32 -16.64 -12.48
CA SER A 12 15.83 -16.57 -13.84
C SER A 12 16.38 -15.19 -14.18
N LEU A 13 17.40 -15.15 -15.06
CA LEU A 13 17.94 -13.88 -15.59
C LEU A 13 16.85 -13.01 -16.23
N ASN A 14 15.89 -13.62 -16.92
CA ASN A 14 14.78 -12.89 -17.53
C ASN A 14 13.83 -12.25 -16.52
N ALA A 15 13.61 -12.88 -15.34
CA ALA A 15 12.80 -12.31 -14.28
C ALA A 15 13.49 -11.11 -13.64
N LYS A 16 14.81 -11.17 -13.42
CA LYS A 16 15.60 -10.01 -12.96
C LYS A 16 15.58 -8.87 -13.99
N HIS A 17 15.58 -9.17 -15.28
CA HIS A 17 15.50 -8.17 -16.35
C HIS A 17 14.16 -7.45 -16.44
N LEU A 18 13.06 -8.04 -15.97
CA LEU A 18 11.77 -7.36 -15.88
C LEU A 18 11.84 -6.09 -15.01
N PHE A 19 12.65 -6.14 -13.97
CA PHE A 19 12.89 -5.01 -13.08
C PHE A 19 14.08 -4.13 -13.53
N VAL A 20 14.92 -4.60 -14.45
CA VAL A 20 16.17 -3.93 -14.89
C VAL A 20 16.05 -3.31 -16.28
N LYS A 21 15.26 -3.86 -17.21
CA LYS A 21 15.26 -3.48 -18.64
C LYS A 21 14.90 -2.03 -18.96
N GLU A 22 14.40 -1.25 -18.02
CA GLU A 22 14.13 0.18 -18.23
C GLU A 22 15.21 1.12 -17.62
N GLN A 23 16.36 0.58 -17.21
CA GLN A 23 17.50 1.41 -16.79
C GLN A 23 18.44 1.82 -17.96
N ILE A 24 18.05 1.60 -19.22
CA ILE A 24 18.94 1.86 -20.38
C ILE A 24 18.99 3.34 -20.80
N ASN A 25 18.56 4.25 -19.96
CA ASN A 25 19.03 5.65 -20.03
C ASN A 25 19.08 6.25 -18.63
N PRO A 26 20.14 5.98 -17.85
CA PRO A 26 20.36 6.77 -16.63
C PRO A 26 20.82 8.16 -17.08
N GLU A 27 20.00 9.20 -16.84
CA GLU A 27 20.56 10.55 -16.76
C GLU A 27 21.72 10.52 -15.75
N PRO A 28 22.83 11.25 -16.01
CA PRO A 28 24.03 11.20 -15.18
C PRO A 28 23.66 11.54 -13.73
N ARG A 29 23.88 10.57 -12.83
CA ARG A 29 23.69 10.73 -11.41
C ARG A 29 24.72 11.70 -10.89
N SER A 30 24.32 12.68 -10.10
CA SER A 30 25.27 13.40 -9.26
C SER A 30 25.90 12.42 -8.28
N LEU A 31 27.23 12.46 -8.14
CA LEU A 31 28.07 11.58 -7.33
C LEU A 31 27.85 11.70 -5.80
N ALA A 32 26.73 12.28 -5.34
CA ALA A 32 26.50 12.64 -3.94
C ALA A 32 25.45 11.77 -3.21
N SER A 33 24.93 10.69 -3.79
CA SER A 33 24.00 9.80 -3.05
C SER A 33 24.61 8.42 -2.86
N ASN A 34 25.03 8.14 -1.64
CA ASN A 34 25.48 6.81 -1.15
C ASN A 34 24.30 5.81 -0.98
N ASP A 35 23.16 6.05 -1.59
CA ASP A 35 22.02 5.14 -1.53
C ASP A 35 22.22 4.02 -2.55
N ALA A 36 22.44 2.80 -2.04
CA ALA A 36 22.35 1.58 -2.83
C ALA A 36 21.04 1.56 -3.62
N PRO A 37 21.02 1.07 -4.87
CA PRO A 37 19.81 1.04 -5.66
C PRO A 37 18.80 0.14 -4.95
N LYS A 38 17.80 0.74 -4.30
CA LYS A 38 16.62 -0.01 -3.84
C LYS A 38 15.95 -0.58 -5.08
N THR A 39 16.02 -1.89 -5.23
CA THR A 39 15.60 -2.66 -6.40
C THR A 39 14.09 -2.59 -6.65
N ASP A 40 13.31 -2.07 -5.70
CA ASP A 40 11.86 -2.20 -5.71
C ASP A 40 11.18 -0.85 -5.85
N ASN A 41 11.01 -0.43 -7.11
CA ASN A 41 10.06 0.61 -7.42
C ASN A 41 8.63 0.02 -7.31
N PRO A 42 7.82 0.39 -6.32
CA PRO A 42 6.46 -0.14 -6.11
C PRO A 42 5.56 -0.02 -7.34
N TYR A 43 5.84 0.92 -8.22
CA TYR A 43 5.11 1.08 -9.48
C TYR A 43 5.39 -0.08 -10.45
N ARG A 44 6.64 -0.52 -10.56
CA ARG A 44 7.02 -1.67 -11.41
C ARG A 44 6.45 -2.98 -10.89
N VAL A 45 6.49 -3.16 -9.57
CA VAL A 45 5.85 -4.30 -8.92
C VAL A 45 4.36 -4.36 -9.27
N HIS A 46 3.67 -3.24 -9.18
CA HIS A 46 2.27 -3.14 -9.56
C HIS A 46 2.03 -3.55 -11.02
N GLN A 47 2.81 -3.03 -11.96
CA GLN A 47 2.70 -3.40 -13.38
C GLN A 47 3.00 -4.89 -13.63
N ALA A 48 4.01 -5.44 -12.95
CA ALA A 48 4.34 -6.85 -13.08
C ALA A 48 3.22 -7.76 -12.54
N LEU A 49 2.61 -7.41 -11.41
CA LEU A 49 1.49 -8.16 -10.84
C LEU A 49 0.22 -8.11 -11.69
N TRP A 50 0.02 -7.04 -12.49
CA TRP A 50 -1.08 -6.98 -13.45
C TRP A 50 -1.02 -8.09 -14.49
N GLN A 51 0.17 -8.55 -14.87
CA GLN A 51 0.35 -9.62 -15.86
C GLN A 51 -0.20 -10.97 -15.38
N LEU A 52 -0.50 -11.10 -14.08
CA LEU A 52 -1.16 -12.29 -13.54
C LEU A 52 -2.64 -12.39 -13.91
N PHE A 53 -3.21 -11.33 -14.50
CA PHE A 53 -4.64 -11.26 -14.80
C PHE A 53 -4.87 -10.93 -16.27
N ASP A 54 -5.79 -11.66 -16.91
CA ASP A 54 -6.22 -11.39 -18.28
C ASP A 54 -7.34 -10.36 -18.29
N LEU A 55 -6.97 -9.09 -18.32
CA LEU A 55 -7.93 -7.99 -18.31
C LEU A 55 -7.63 -7.02 -19.46
N PRO A 56 -8.67 -6.44 -20.08
CA PRO A 56 -8.51 -5.36 -21.05
C PRO A 56 -7.80 -4.14 -20.44
N ALA A 57 -7.13 -3.37 -21.28
CA ALA A 57 -6.58 -2.07 -20.88
C ALA A 57 -7.70 -1.16 -20.32
N GLY A 58 -7.39 -0.44 -19.23
CA GLY A 58 -8.36 0.45 -18.57
C GLY A 58 -9.29 -0.23 -17.57
N SER A 59 -9.19 -1.56 -17.38
CA SER A 59 -9.95 -2.26 -16.34
C SER A 59 -9.60 -1.77 -14.93
N ASP A 60 -10.57 -1.87 -14.02
CA ASP A 60 -10.32 -1.64 -12.61
C ASP A 60 -9.36 -2.70 -12.05
N ARG A 61 -8.52 -2.28 -11.10
CA ARG A 61 -7.54 -3.17 -10.47
C ARG A 61 -8.24 -4.26 -9.66
N PRO A 62 -8.06 -5.56 -10.00
CA PRO A 62 -8.73 -6.66 -9.34
C PRO A 62 -8.02 -7.15 -8.09
N PHE A 63 -6.92 -6.50 -7.64
CA PHE A 63 -6.09 -7.02 -6.56
C PHE A 63 -5.56 -5.95 -5.61
N LEU A 64 -5.27 -6.39 -4.40
CA LEU A 64 -4.40 -5.74 -3.42
C LEU A 64 -3.13 -6.55 -3.29
N TYR A 65 -2.01 -5.93 -2.90
CA TYR A 65 -0.79 -6.67 -2.62
C TYR A 65 0.01 -6.06 -1.48
N ARG A 66 0.83 -6.89 -0.86
CA ARG A 66 1.84 -6.47 0.11
C ARG A 66 3.13 -7.25 -0.14
N GLU A 67 4.25 -6.54 -0.10
CA GLU A 67 5.58 -7.08 -0.24
C GLU A 67 6.11 -7.57 1.09
N TYR A 68 6.82 -8.70 1.06
CA TYR A 68 7.54 -9.29 2.17
C TYR A 68 8.93 -9.72 1.72
N GLU A 69 9.86 -9.71 2.66
CA GLU A 69 11.19 -10.27 2.48
C GLU A 69 11.43 -11.33 3.55
N GLN A 70 11.91 -12.49 3.15
CA GLN A 70 12.26 -13.58 4.06
C GLN A 70 13.46 -14.34 3.51
N GLY A 71 14.54 -14.42 4.30
CA GLY A 71 15.75 -15.14 3.90
C GLY A 71 16.41 -14.57 2.62
N GLY A 72 16.34 -13.25 2.42
CA GLY A 72 16.85 -12.58 1.22
C GLY A 72 16.02 -12.80 -0.04
N GLN A 73 14.84 -13.41 0.08
CA GLN A 73 13.90 -13.60 -1.03
C GLN A 73 12.67 -12.72 -0.85
N THR A 74 12.40 -11.88 -1.85
CA THR A 74 11.18 -11.07 -1.91
C THR A 74 10.02 -11.88 -2.46
N PHE A 75 8.86 -11.77 -1.81
CA PHE A 75 7.61 -12.32 -2.28
C PHE A 75 6.45 -11.37 -1.98
N TYR A 76 5.33 -11.60 -2.65
CA TYR A 76 4.12 -10.77 -2.52
C TYR A 76 2.94 -11.63 -2.08
N TYR A 77 2.21 -11.19 -1.06
CA TYR A 77 0.84 -11.65 -0.90
C TYR A 77 -0.07 -10.80 -1.77
N VAL A 78 -0.94 -11.47 -2.52
CA VAL A 78 -1.89 -10.83 -3.44
C VAL A 78 -3.29 -11.35 -3.12
N LEU A 79 -4.18 -10.44 -2.73
CA LEU A 79 -5.61 -10.72 -2.57
C LEU A 79 -6.32 -10.20 -3.82
N SER A 80 -7.04 -11.07 -4.53
CA SER A 80 -7.67 -10.72 -5.81
C SER A 80 -9.10 -11.21 -5.93
N THR A 81 -9.91 -10.48 -6.68
CA THR A 81 -11.29 -10.86 -7.04
C THR A 81 -11.34 -11.84 -8.22
N LEU A 82 -10.23 -11.96 -8.94
CA LEU A 82 -10.05 -12.87 -10.06
C LEU A 82 -8.97 -13.90 -9.75
N LYS A 83 -9.11 -15.09 -10.33
CA LYS A 83 -8.07 -16.13 -10.21
C LYS A 83 -6.82 -15.70 -10.99
N PRO A 84 -5.64 -15.64 -10.35
CA PRO A 84 -4.40 -15.32 -11.05
C PRO A 84 -3.97 -16.49 -11.93
N LYS A 85 -3.18 -16.19 -12.98
CA LYS A 85 -2.46 -17.20 -13.77
C LYS A 85 -1.48 -17.92 -12.87
N LEU A 86 -1.51 -19.24 -12.85
CA LEU A 86 -0.57 -20.06 -12.10
C LEU A 86 0.71 -20.34 -12.90
N ASP A 87 0.59 -20.43 -14.23
CA ASP A 87 1.73 -20.53 -15.14
C ASP A 87 2.08 -19.14 -15.66
N HIS A 88 3.20 -18.62 -15.16
CA HIS A 88 3.70 -17.31 -15.55
C HIS A 88 5.23 -17.37 -15.75
N PRO A 89 5.78 -16.76 -16.82
CA PRO A 89 7.20 -16.89 -17.15
C PRO A 89 8.13 -16.36 -16.05
N PHE A 90 7.70 -15.35 -15.30
CA PHE A 90 8.54 -14.65 -14.33
C PHE A 90 8.18 -14.93 -12.87
N PHE A 91 6.99 -15.46 -12.61
CA PHE A 91 6.51 -15.69 -11.25
C PHE A 91 6.21 -17.15 -10.97
N THR A 92 6.52 -17.59 -9.77
CA THR A 92 5.92 -18.77 -9.14
C THR A 92 4.71 -18.30 -8.36
N VAL A 93 3.53 -18.82 -8.68
CA VAL A 93 2.24 -18.40 -8.11
C VAL A 93 1.61 -19.57 -7.37
N GLN A 94 1.38 -19.39 -6.08
CA GLN A 94 0.61 -20.32 -5.24
C GLN A 94 -0.68 -19.62 -4.83
N ALA A 95 -1.81 -20.04 -5.35
CA ALA A 95 -3.11 -19.42 -5.11
C ALA A 95 -4.08 -20.36 -4.43
N LYS A 96 -4.85 -19.86 -3.46
CA LYS A 96 -5.96 -20.57 -2.84
C LYS A 96 -7.22 -19.70 -2.83
N ALA A 97 -8.38 -20.31 -2.82
CA ALA A 97 -9.63 -19.62 -2.55
C ALA A 97 -9.56 -18.89 -1.21
N PHE A 98 -10.00 -17.66 -1.18
CA PHE A 98 -10.09 -16.84 0.02
C PHE A 98 -11.55 -16.62 0.38
N ASN A 99 -12.02 -17.40 1.32
CA ASN A 99 -13.39 -17.31 1.83
C ASN A 99 -13.36 -17.54 3.35
N PRO A 100 -12.83 -16.59 4.12
CA PRO A 100 -12.76 -16.72 5.57
C PRO A 100 -14.17 -16.67 6.18
N SER A 101 -14.40 -17.52 7.17
CA SER A 101 -15.61 -17.45 8.02
C SER A 101 -15.29 -16.59 9.23
N PHE A 102 -15.89 -15.41 9.29
CA PHE A 102 -15.79 -14.49 10.41
C PHE A 102 -17.06 -14.48 11.25
N PHE A 103 -16.96 -14.04 12.51
CA PHE A 103 -18.12 -13.85 13.39
C PHE A 103 -17.91 -12.60 14.27
N VAL A 104 -19.02 -11.99 14.71
CA VAL A 104 -19.00 -10.82 15.59
C VAL A 104 -18.35 -11.16 16.93
N GLY A 105 -17.48 -10.29 17.43
CA GLY A 105 -16.67 -10.50 18.63
C GLY A 105 -15.39 -11.32 18.40
N GLN A 106 -15.14 -11.79 17.16
CA GLN A 106 -13.92 -12.50 16.85
C GLN A 106 -12.71 -11.58 16.96
N ARG A 107 -11.70 -12.02 17.73
CA ARG A 107 -10.42 -11.32 17.88
C ARG A 107 -9.38 -11.88 16.92
N LEU A 108 -8.74 -10.98 16.21
CA LEU A 108 -7.72 -11.31 15.21
C LEU A 108 -6.46 -10.48 15.47
N ALA A 109 -5.29 -11.08 15.30
CA ALA A 109 -4.08 -10.32 15.06
C ALA A 109 -4.07 -9.87 13.60
N PHE A 110 -3.61 -8.66 13.35
CA PHE A 110 -3.52 -8.12 12.00
C PHE A 110 -2.16 -7.50 11.71
N GLU A 111 -1.83 -7.44 10.43
CA GLU A 111 -0.73 -6.67 9.86
C GLU A 111 -1.26 -5.87 8.68
N LEU A 112 -0.94 -4.59 8.62
CA LEU A 112 -1.38 -3.67 7.58
C LEU A 112 -0.27 -2.69 7.22
N ARG A 113 0.10 -2.60 5.94
CA ARG A 113 0.80 -1.43 5.41
C ARG A 113 -0.21 -0.42 4.90
N ALA A 114 -0.22 0.79 5.44
CA ALA A 114 -1.14 1.82 5.02
C ALA A 114 -0.42 3.14 4.67
N ASN A 115 -1.12 3.99 3.93
CA ASN A 115 -0.73 5.38 3.72
C ASN A 115 -1.57 6.27 4.66
N PRO A 116 -0.99 6.70 5.81
CA PRO A 116 -1.71 7.43 6.84
C PRO A 116 -1.89 8.90 6.45
N VAL A 117 -2.97 9.20 5.74
CA VAL A 117 -3.29 10.56 5.30
C VAL A 117 -4.64 11.02 5.83
N SER A 118 -4.73 12.31 6.11
CA SER A 118 -5.96 13.05 6.36
C SER A 118 -6.24 14.02 5.22
N SER A 119 -7.52 14.35 5.01
CA SER A 119 -7.95 15.34 4.03
C SER A 119 -8.32 16.63 4.77
N LEU A 120 -7.54 17.67 4.57
CA LEU A 120 -7.81 19.00 5.13
C LEU A 120 -8.39 19.91 4.05
N LYS A 121 -9.43 20.66 4.39
CA LYS A 121 -9.98 21.70 3.52
C LYS A 121 -9.32 23.04 3.86
N ASN A 122 -8.83 23.75 2.86
CA ASN A 122 -8.37 25.11 3.05
C ASN A 122 -9.55 26.11 3.17
N ALA A 123 -9.25 27.38 3.42
CA ALA A 123 -10.25 28.45 3.56
C ALA A 123 -11.16 28.61 2.31
N GLN A 124 -10.68 28.16 1.13
CA GLN A 124 -11.45 28.17 -0.11
C GLN A 124 -12.21 26.87 -0.37
N GLY A 125 -12.30 25.97 0.62
CA GLY A 125 -13.00 24.68 0.54
C GLY A 125 -12.28 23.59 -0.29
N LYS A 126 -11.08 23.90 -0.83
CA LYS A 126 -10.27 22.94 -1.58
C LYS A 126 -9.64 21.91 -0.64
N SER A 127 -9.93 20.63 -0.86
CA SER A 127 -9.35 19.54 -0.09
C SER A 127 -7.95 19.19 -0.57
N SER A 128 -7.02 19.05 0.38
CA SER A 128 -5.67 18.53 0.14
C SER A 128 -5.38 17.39 1.12
N ARG A 129 -4.58 16.42 0.67
CA ARG A 129 -4.17 15.28 1.49
C ARG A 129 -2.83 15.56 2.14
N HIS A 130 -2.76 15.27 3.43
CA HIS A 130 -1.56 15.46 4.23
C HIS A 130 -1.24 14.18 4.99
N ASP A 131 0.02 13.83 5.04
CA ASP A 131 0.58 12.79 5.88
C ASP A 131 0.39 13.19 7.36
N VAL A 132 -0.28 12.35 8.15
CA VAL A 132 -0.62 12.70 9.54
C VAL A 132 0.62 12.75 10.43
N LEU A 133 1.64 11.91 10.19
CA LEU A 133 2.88 11.92 10.95
C LEU A 133 3.67 13.21 10.69
N MET A 134 3.74 13.63 9.42
CA MET A 134 4.41 14.88 9.04
C MET A 134 3.67 16.12 9.53
N LEU A 135 2.33 16.06 9.64
CA LEU A 135 1.56 17.14 10.27
C LEU A 135 1.89 17.24 11.75
N ALA A 136 1.91 16.11 12.48
CA ALA A 136 2.27 16.08 13.90
C ALA A 136 3.69 16.63 14.12
N LYS A 137 4.67 16.17 13.33
CA LYS A 137 6.05 16.71 13.37
C LYS A 137 6.08 18.22 13.19
N LYS A 138 5.44 18.73 12.14
CA LYS A 138 5.41 20.18 11.86
C LYS A 138 4.72 20.98 12.97
N SER A 139 3.66 20.42 13.55
CA SER A 139 2.96 21.04 14.69
C SER A 139 3.88 21.19 15.90
N MET A 140 4.59 20.12 16.28
CA MET A 140 5.55 20.15 17.38
C MET A 140 6.65 21.19 17.16
N MET A 141 7.27 21.18 15.98
CA MET A 141 8.32 22.15 15.63
C MET A 141 7.80 23.60 15.63
N SER A 142 6.56 23.85 15.21
CA SER A 142 5.96 25.19 15.22
C SER A 142 5.65 25.70 16.64
N GLN A 143 5.53 24.80 17.61
CA GLN A 143 5.33 25.10 19.05
C GLN A 143 6.66 25.22 19.79
N GLY A 144 7.80 25.09 19.10
CA GLY A 144 9.13 25.24 19.70
C GLY A 144 9.72 23.96 20.28
N PHE A 145 9.08 22.80 20.07
CA PHE A 145 9.67 21.51 20.45
C PHE A 145 10.67 21.08 19.38
N ASP A 146 11.88 20.81 19.78
CA ASP A 146 13.00 20.38 18.89
C ASP A 146 13.65 19.07 19.32
N ASP A 147 13.26 18.53 20.48
CA ASP A 147 13.77 17.25 20.95
C ASP A 147 13.16 16.07 20.15
N ALA A 148 14.04 15.13 19.78
CA ALA A 148 13.65 14.00 18.92
C ALA A 148 12.59 13.11 19.59
N TYR A 149 12.67 12.91 20.91
CA TYR A 149 11.76 12.02 21.62
C TYR A 149 10.31 12.53 21.57
N SER A 150 10.09 13.82 21.91
CA SER A 150 8.75 14.42 21.86
C SER A 150 8.16 14.43 20.44
N ILE A 151 9.01 14.68 19.43
CA ILE A 151 8.60 14.65 18.03
C ILE A 151 8.21 13.23 17.62
N ASP A 152 9.02 12.22 17.92
CA ASP A 152 8.76 10.84 17.57
C ASP A 152 7.51 10.31 18.30
N GLN A 153 7.29 10.68 19.56
CA GLN A 153 6.08 10.34 20.29
C GLN A 153 4.83 10.95 19.64
N ALA A 154 4.87 12.22 19.27
CA ALA A 154 3.74 12.88 18.60
C ALA A 154 3.45 12.25 17.21
N MET A 155 4.47 11.83 16.48
CA MET A 155 4.30 11.11 15.22
C MET A 155 3.70 9.71 15.45
N PHE A 156 4.15 9.01 16.48
CA PHE A 156 3.58 7.71 16.87
C PHE A 156 2.10 7.83 17.22
N ASP A 157 1.75 8.78 18.09
CA ASP A 157 0.38 9.03 18.51
C ASP A 157 -0.53 9.38 17.32
N ALA A 158 -0.06 10.24 16.42
CA ALA A 158 -0.78 10.55 15.17
C ALA A 158 -1.00 9.34 14.27
N GLY A 159 -0.05 8.40 14.25
CA GLY A 159 -0.19 7.13 13.54
C GLY A 159 -1.25 6.23 14.18
N VAL A 160 -1.26 6.12 15.52
CA VAL A 160 -2.26 5.37 16.29
C VAL A 160 -3.65 5.99 16.07
N ASP A 161 -3.79 7.30 16.27
CA ASP A 161 -5.06 8.03 16.10
C ASP A 161 -5.64 7.86 14.69
N TRP A 162 -4.76 7.79 13.68
CA TRP A 162 -5.22 7.59 12.30
C TRP A 162 -5.93 6.26 12.12
N ILE A 163 -5.40 5.16 12.64
CA ILE A 163 -5.97 3.83 12.44
C ILE A 163 -7.13 3.55 13.41
N THR A 164 -7.08 4.11 14.62
CA THR A 164 -8.08 3.93 15.67
C THR A 164 -9.19 4.99 15.66
N SER A 165 -9.26 5.85 14.60
CA SER A 165 -10.32 6.85 14.54
C SER A 165 -11.70 6.19 14.55
N PRO A 166 -12.67 6.71 15.33
CA PRO A 166 -14.01 6.12 15.43
C PRO A 166 -14.70 5.94 14.08
N GLU A 167 -14.52 6.89 13.17
CA GLU A 167 -15.13 6.86 11.82
C GLU A 167 -14.56 5.70 11.00
N ARG A 168 -13.24 5.43 11.10
CA ARG A 168 -12.62 4.30 10.39
C ARG A 168 -13.02 2.97 10.99
N MET A 169 -13.01 2.85 12.30
CA MET A 169 -13.43 1.63 12.98
C MET A 169 -14.87 1.29 12.63
N GLN A 170 -15.75 2.28 12.59
CA GLN A 170 -17.13 2.10 12.15
C GLN A 170 -17.24 1.72 10.66
N GLU A 171 -16.53 2.43 9.76
CA GLU A 171 -16.50 2.11 8.32
C GLU A 171 -15.98 0.69 8.07
N TRP A 172 -15.00 0.25 8.85
CA TRP A 172 -14.36 -1.04 8.68
C TRP A 172 -15.05 -2.19 9.42
N GLY A 173 -16.03 -1.89 10.27
CA GLY A 173 -16.75 -2.88 11.07
C GLY A 173 -15.91 -3.56 12.14
N VAL A 174 -14.95 -2.84 12.75
CA VAL A 174 -14.01 -3.39 13.74
C VAL A 174 -13.78 -2.43 14.89
N ILE A 175 -13.31 -2.97 16.02
CA ILE A 175 -12.58 -2.21 17.05
C ILE A 175 -11.11 -2.58 16.94
N ILE A 176 -10.24 -1.60 16.80
CA ILE A 176 -8.79 -1.79 16.83
C ILE A 176 -8.31 -1.45 18.25
N HIS A 177 -7.58 -2.37 18.86
CA HIS A 177 -7.00 -2.14 20.19
C HIS A 177 -5.82 -1.16 20.09
N PRO A 178 -5.69 -0.19 21.01
CA PRO A 178 -4.68 0.87 20.91
C PRO A 178 -3.25 0.39 21.14
N ASN A 179 -3.06 -0.80 21.69
CA ASN A 179 -1.73 -1.39 21.84
C ASN A 179 -1.23 -1.92 20.49
N LEU A 180 -0.63 -1.01 19.73
CA LEU A 180 -0.18 -1.23 18.36
C LEU A 180 1.34 -1.14 18.27
N GLU A 181 1.89 -1.95 17.38
CA GLU A 181 3.25 -1.78 16.88
C GLU A 181 3.20 -0.99 15.56
N LEU A 182 3.92 0.13 15.52
CA LEU A 182 4.12 0.95 14.34
C LEU A 182 5.57 0.87 13.91
N SER A 183 5.83 0.58 12.63
CA SER A 183 7.18 0.41 12.12
C SER A 183 7.30 0.82 10.66
N ALA A 184 8.52 0.84 10.13
CA ALA A 184 8.84 1.04 8.72
C ALA A 184 8.18 2.28 8.09
N TYR A 185 8.10 3.40 8.83
CA TYR A 185 7.67 4.66 8.23
C TYR A 185 8.62 5.05 7.09
N THR A 186 8.08 5.21 5.90
CA THR A 186 8.87 5.50 4.70
C THR A 186 8.18 6.55 3.84
N GLN A 187 8.94 7.55 3.41
CA GLN A 187 8.51 8.52 2.41
C GLN A 187 8.97 8.08 1.02
N HIS A 188 8.02 7.90 0.12
CA HIS A 188 8.27 7.45 -1.24
C HIS A 188 8.26 8.61 -2.22
N ARG A 189 9.23 8.64 -3.14
CA ARG A 189 9.30 9.58 -4.27
C ARG A 189 9.55 8.79 -5.54
N LEU A 190 8.51 8.62 -6.34
CA LEU A 190 8.53 7.81 -7.56
C LEU A 190 8.39 8.71 -8.78
N ARG A 191 9.24 8.51 -9.79
CA ARG A 191 9.09 9.17 -11.10
C ARG A 191 8.22 8.30 -11.99
N ARG A 192 7.26 8.91 -12.67
CA ARG A 192 6.51 8.25 -13.75
C ARG A 192 7.41 8.15 -14.98
N THR A 193 7.33 7.02 -15.68
CA THR A 193 8.03 6.86 -16.96
C THR A 193 7.27 7.58 -18.08
N LYS A 194 7.92 7.79 -19.24
CA LYS A 194 7.23 8.37 -20.41
C LYS A 194 6.05 7.49 -20.85
N GLN A 195 6.21 6.17 -20.84
CA GLN A 195 5.16 5.22 -21.19
C GLN A 195 3.93 5.32 -20.31
N ASP A 196 4.11 5.59 -19.01
CA ASP A 196 3.00 5.77 -18.07
C ASP A 196 2.18 7.02 -18.37
N LEU A 197 2.85 8.06 -18.85
CA LEU A 197 2.20 9.30 -19.27
C LEU A 197 1.42 9.10 -20.56
N GLU A 198 2.01 8.43 -21.54
CA GLU A 198 1.40 8.12 -22.84
C GLU A 198 0.19 7.20 -22.71
N GLN A 199 0.24 6.16 -21.85
CA GLN A 199 -0.91 5.29 -21.58
C GLN A 199 -2.07 6.02 -20.89
N GLN A 200 -1.77 6.98 -20.00
CA GLN A 200 -2.81 7.81 -19.39
C GLN A 200 -3.41 8.83 -20.37
N GLU A 201 -2.61 9.34 -21.27
CA GLU A 201 -3.06 10.23 -22.35
C GLU A 201 -4.01 9.49 -23.30
N GLN A 202 -3.66 8.30 -23.74
CA GLN A 202 -4.50 7.46 -24.60
C GLN A 202 -5.81 7.02 -23.93
N ALA A 203 -5.80 6.75 -22.62
CA ALA A 203 -7.01 6.39 -21.86
C ALA A 203 -7.93 7.59 -21.60
N GLN A 204 -7.41 8.81 -21.58
CA GLN A 204 -8.19 10.03 -21.34
C GLN A 204 -8.68 10.72 -22.64
N ASP A 205 -7.99 10.56 -23.76
CA ASP A 205 -8.43 11.07 -25.07
C ASP A 205 -9.75 10.40 -25.51
N SER A 206 -10.04 9.22 -25.00
CA SER A 206 -11.31 8.52 -25.26
C SER A 206 -12.50 9.10 -24.51
N MET A 207 -12.32 9.98 -23.54
CA MET A 207 -13.39 10.43 -22.64
C MET A 207 -13.65 11.93 -22.51
N ASN A 208 -12.73 12.86 -22.85
CA ASN A 208 -13.03 14.30 -22.75
C ASN A 208 -11.96 15.21 -23.37
N ASN A 209 -12.39 16.10 -24.24
CA ASN A 209 -11.63 17.16 -24.94
C ASN A 209 -11.20 18.32 -23.99
N LYS A 210 -10.52 18.05 -22.86
CA LYS A 210 -9.93 19.08 -22.00
C LYS A 210 -8.41 19.05 -22.09
N PRO A 211 -7.73 20.20 -22.26
CA PRO A 211 -6.27 20.26 -22.37
C PRO A 211 -5.63 19.66 -21.11
N ILE A 212 -4.79 18.67 -21.32
CA ILE A 212 -4.06 17.96 -20.26
C ILE A 212 -3.02 18.91 -19.69
N LYS A 213 -3.25 19.39 -18.47
CA LYS A 213 -2.16 19.98 -17.68
C LYS A 213 -1.14 18.87 -17.45
N THR A 214 0.08 19.04 -17.94
CA THR A 214 1.24 18.17 -17.67
C THR A 214 1.34 17.91 -16.17
N LYS A 215 0.65 16.86 -15.69
CA LYS A 215 0.60 16.51 -14.28
C LYS A 215 1.95 15.96 -13.85
N ASN A 216 2.41 16.44 -12.72
CA ASN A 216 3.66 16.12 -12.06
C ASN A 216 4.16 14.69 -12.36
N LYS A 217 5.34 14.59 -12.96
CA LYS A 217 6.08 13.34 -13.18
C LYS A 217 6.44 12.63 -11.86
N LEU A 218 6.19 13.25 -10.71
CA LEU A 218 6.58 12.78 -9.40
C LEU A 218 5.35 12.36 -8.59
N ILE A 219 5.34 11.10 -8.14
CA ILE A 219 4.39 10.57 -7.18
C ILE A 219 5.07 10.60 -5.81
N GLN A 220 4.43 11.25 -4.83
CA GLN A 220 4.91 11.31 -3.46
C GLN A 220 3.84 10.77 -2.52
N PHE A 221 4.22 9.89 -1.63
CA PHE A 221 3.37 9.36 -0.56
C PHE A 221 4.23 8.78 0.56
N SER A 222 3.62 8.50 1.70
CA SER A 222 4.24 7.77 2.79
C SER A 222 3.56 6.42 3.02
N SER A 223 4.29 5.49 3.62
CA SER A 223 3.73 4.25 4.14
C SER A 223 4.16 4.04 5.58
N LEU A 224 3.32 3.36 6.34
CA LEU A 224 3.54 2.95 7.72
C LEU A 224 3.01 1.54 7.91
N ASP A 225 3.78 0.69 8.56
CA ASP A 225 3.38 -0.65 8.91
C ASP A 225 2.76 -0.66 10.31
N TYR A 226 1.59 -1.26 10.41
CA TYR A 226 0.82 -1.46 11.63
C TYR A 226 0.73 -2.94 11.93
N ALA A 227 0.95 -3.32 13.18
CA ALA A 227 0.62 -4.64 13.69
C ALA A 227 -0.10 -4.52 15.04
N GLY A 228 -1.06 -5.40 15.29
CA GLY A 228 -1.84 -5.34 16.52
C GLY A 228 -3.00 -6.32 16.53
N ALA A 229 -3.98 -6.01 17.35
CA ALA A 229 -5.21 -6.79 17.50
C ALA A 229 -6.44 -5.97 17.13
N LEU A 230 -7.42 -6.65 16.54
CA LEU A 230 -8.74 -6.09 16.26
C LEU A 230 -9.83 -7.07 16.72
N GLU A 231 -11.02 -6.54 16.94
CA GLU A 231 -12.24 -7.31 17.20
C GLU A 231 -13.29 -6.95 16.15
N ILE A 232 -13.91 -7.95 15.54
CA ILE A 232 -14.94 -7.76 14.49
C ILE A 232 -16.24 -7.34 15.16
N GLN A 233 -16.80 -6.22 14.71
CA GLN A 233 -18.10 -5.71 15.14
C GLN A 233 -19.20 -5.92 14.10
N ASP A 234 -18.81 -5.90 12.82
CA ASP A 234 -19.69 -6.16 11.68
C ASP A 234 -18.92 -7.00 10.64
N VAL A 235 -19.43 -8.20 10.40
CA VAL A 235 -18.78 -9.19 9.51
C VAL A 235 -18.80 -8.73 8.05
N ASP A 236 -19.93 -8.17 7.60
CA ASP A 236 -20.09 -7.78 6.21
C ASP A 236 -19.26 -6.55 5.88
N LEU A 237 -19.26 -5.54 6.77
CA LEU A 237 -18.40 -4.37 6.63
C LEU A 237 -16.93 -4.75 6.62
N PHE A 238 -16.50 -5.61 7.54
CA PHE A 238 -15.11 -6.04 7.62
C PHE A 238 -14.70 -6.84 6.39
N HIS A 239 -15.49 -7.83 5.97
CA HIS A 239 -15.23 -8.64 4.78
C HIS A 239 -15.12 -7.77 3.52
N ASN A 240 -16.08 -6.86 3.32
CA ASN A 240 -16.09 -5.94 2.19
C ASN A 240 -14.86 -5.01 2.24
N GLN A 241 -14.48 -4.54 3.42
CA GLN A 241 -13.32 -3.69 3.59
C GLN A 241 -12.00 -4.43 3.30
N MET A 242 -11.89 -5.71 3.68
CA MET A 242 -10.73 -6.53 3.33
C MET A 242 -10.53 -6.62 1.81
N ILE A 243 -11.60 -6.77 1.04
CA ILE A 243 -11.53 -6.84 -0.44
C ILE A 243 -11.28 -5.47 -1.05
N LYS A 244 -11.97 -4.42 -0.57
CA LYS A 244 -11.79 -3.03 -1.00
C LYS A 244 -10.38 -2.51 -0.67
N GLY A 245 -9.80 -2.98 0.45
CA GLY A 245 -8.50 -2.58 1.00
C GLY A 245 -8.57 -1.29 1.81
N PHE A 246 -7.66 -1.16 2.76
CA PHE A 246 -7.61 -0.15 3.81
C PHE A 246 -6.79 1.08 3.38
N GLY A 247 -7.36 2.26 3.46
CA GLY A 247 -6.68 3.52 3.16
C GLY A 247 -6.44 3.77 1.66
N LYS A 248 -5.40 4.52 1.36
CA LYS A 248 -5.01 4.97 0.01
C LYS A 248 -3.74 4.26 -0.48
N GLN A 249 -3.24 4.64 -1.67
CA GLN A 249 -2.00 4.13 -2.28
C GLN A 249 -1.94 2.59 -2.47
N LYS A 250 -3.09 1.99 -2.76
CA LYS A 250 -3.24 0.54 -2.93
C LYS A 250 -2.43 0.00 -4.13
N ALA A 251 -2.17 0.85 -5.14
CA ALA A 251 -1.30 0.53 -6.27
C ALA A 251 0.19 0.40 -5.89
N PHE A 252 0.55 0.80 -4.67
CA PHE A 252 1.94 0.83 -4.21
C PHE A 252 2.16 -0.06 -2.97
N GLY A 253 1.40 -1.16 -2.88
CA GLY A 253 1.57 -2.15 -1.82
C GLY A 253 0.95 -1.77 -0.47
N CYS A 254 0.13 -0.71 -0.42
CA CYS A 254 -0.65 -0.35 0.76
C CYS A 254 -2.06 -0.94 0.71
N GLY A 255 -2.66 -1.13 1.88
CA GLY A 255 -4.09 -1.43 2.03
C GLY A 255 -4.47 -2.91 2.05
N LEU A 256 -3.55 -3.84 1.85
CA LEU A 256 -3.80 -5.25 2.12
C LEU A 256 -3.57 -5.51 3.62
N MET A 257 -4.65 -5.84 4.33
CA MET A 257 -4.57 -6.33 5.71
C MET A 257 -4.49 -7.85 5.69
N LEU A 258 -3.50 -8.41 6.35
CA LEU A 258 -3.42 -9.85 6.64
C LEU A 258 -3.88 -10.08 8.08
N VAL A 259 -4.69 -11.12 8.28
CA VAL A 259 -5.22 -11.46 9.61
C VAL A 259 -4.97 -12.93 9.95
N ARG A 260 -4.82 -13.19 11.23
CA ARG A 260 -4.76 -14.54 11.80
C ARG A 260 -5.49 -14.57 13.14
N PRO A 261 -6.05 -15.71 13.55
CA PRO A 261 -6.63 -15.83 14.88
C PRO A 261 -5.61 -15.47 15.97
N LEU A 262 -6.04 -14.70 16.97
CA LEU A 262 -5.25 -14.56 18.19
C LEU A 262 -5.19 -15.91 18.88
N ARG A 263 -3.99 -16.39 19.18
CA ARG A 263 -3.82 -17.53 20.07
C ARG A 263 -4.34 -17.10 21.45
N GLN A 264 -5.38 -17.77 21.92
CA GLN A 264 -5.74 -17.68 23.33
C GLN A 264 -4.59 -18.36 24.08
N ASN A 265 -3.82 -17.60 24.84
CA ASN A 265 -2.97 -18.17 25.85
C ASN A 265 -3.94 -18.74 26.90
N ASN A 266 -4.17 -20.06 26.88
CA ASN A 266 -4.78 -20.75 27.99
C ASN A 266 -3.80 -20.61 29.17
N SER A 267 -4.10 -19.67 30.07
CA SER A 267 -3.44 -19.49 31.36
C SER A 267 -3.94 -20.57 32.30
#